data_14cb029d3b902c364741cc11e87781e1
#
_entry.id   14cb029d3b902c364741cc11e87781e1
#
_cell.length_a   1.000
_cell.length_b   1.000
_cell.length_c   1.000
_cell.angle_alpha   90.00
_cell.angle_beta   90.00
_cell.angle_gamma   90.00
#
_symmetry.space_group_name_H-M   'P 1'
#
loop_
_entity.id
_entity.type
_entity.pdbx_description
1 polymer ?
#
loop_
_entity_poly.entity_id
_entity_poly.type
_entity_poly.pdbx_seq_one_letter_code
_entity_poly.pdbx_strand_id
1 'polypeptide(L)'
;MLANFGGTLEAPIGRVLYMKLCPVPGGTGWHVVLQTEYGPATLILMPGRLGEPLPEEIRMGGYVATVARGGQGYYALVAESEQALAALRAMLATRVRWNT
;
A
#
# COMPACT_ATOMS: atom_id res chain seq x y z
N MET A 1 2.28 12.92 -2.92
CA MET A 1 1.92 11.56 -3.36
C MET A 1 0.68 11.06 -2.64
N LEU A 2 0.77 10.80 -1.35
CA LEU A 2 -0.36 10.22 -0.62
C LEU A 2 -1.60 11.12 -0.63
N ALA A 3 -1.42 12.42 -0.55
CA ALA A 3 -2.52 13.38 -0.56
C ALA A 3 -3.37 13.29 -1.84
N ASN A 4 -2.76 12.94 -2.97
CA ASN A 4 -3.48 12.76 -4.23
C ASN A 4 -4.45 11.59 -4.19
N PHE A 5 -4.28 10.68 -3.24
CA PHE A 5 -5.14 9.53 -3.03
C PHE A 5 -6.03 9.67 -1.80
N GLY A 6 -6.09 10.89 -1.25
CA GLY A 6 -6.94 11.17 -0.09
C GLY A 6 -6.41 10.64 1.22
N GLY A 7 -5.08 10.47 1.32
CA GLY A 7 -4.44 10.00 2.54
C GLY A 7 -3.59 11.07 3.20
N THR A 8 -3.45 10.97 4.50
CA THR A 8 -2.62 11.87 5.31
C THR A 8 -1.76 11.04 6.25
N LEU A 9 -0.44 11.30 6.25
CA LEU A 9 0.46 10.68 7.22
C LEU A 9 0.38 11.42 8.55
N GLU A 10 0.00 10.71 9.58
CA GLU A 10 -0.02 11.25 10.95
C GLU A 10 1.27 10.92 11.70
N ALA A 11 2.03 9.93 11.20
CA ALA A 11 3.35 9.57 11.71
C ALA A 11 4.13 8.88 10.60
N PRO A 12 5.48 8.87 10.65
CA PRO A 12 6.29 8.19 9.65
C PRO A 12 5.99 6.70 9.57
N ILE A 13 5.90 6.16 8.35
CA ILE A 13 5.68 4.74 8.12
C ILE A 13 6.94 4.01 7.68
N GLY A 14 8.00 4.74 7.34
CA GLY A 14 9.26 4.18 6.94
C GLY A 14 10.04 5.14 6.07
N ARG A 15 11.23 4.70 5.66
CA ARG A 15 12.08 5.46 4.76
C ARG A 15 11.80 5.05 3.33
N VAL A 16 11.50 6.01 2.47
CA VAL A 16 11.29 5.76 1.05
C VAL A 16 12.63 5.44 0.40
N LEU A 17 12.76 4.23 -0.14
CA LEU A 17 13.94 3.81 -0.89
C LEU A 17 13.77 4.06 -2.37
N TYR A 18 12.52 4.03 -2.86
CA TYR A 18 12.22 4.13 -4.27
C TYR A 18 10.77 4.55 -4.43
N MET A 19 10.52 5.40 -5.42
CA MET A 19 9.15 5.83 -5.71
C MET A 19 9.06 6.24 -7.16
N LYS A 20 8.08 5.69 -7.88
CA LYS A 20 7.82 6.10 -9.27
C LYS A 20 6.36 5.90 -9.64
N LEU A 21 5.94 6.59 -10.67
CA LEU A 21 4.66 6.33 -11.33
C LEU A 21 4.77 5.03 -12.13
N CYS A 22 3.73 4.23 -12.11
CA CYS A 22 3.70 3.00 -12.89
C CYS A 22 2.27 2.70 -13.36
N PRO A 23 2.12 1.93 -14.46
CA PRO A 23 0.82 1.46 -14.87
C PRO A 23 0.26 0.50 -13.82
N VAL A 24 -1.00 0.70 -13.45
CA VAL A 24 -1.71 -0.14 -12.50
C VAL A 24 -3.13 -0.37 -13.03
N PRO A 25 -3.85 -1.37 -12.52
CA PRO A 25 -5.26 -1.50 -12.87
C PRO A 25 -6.00 -0.20 -12.58
N GLY A 26 -6.73 0.29 -13.57
CA GLY A 26 -7.49 1.54 -13.46
C GLY A 26 -6.74 2.80 -13.86
N GLY A 27 -5.46 2.72 -14.25
CA GLY A 27 -4.72 3.89 -14.73
C GLY A 27 -3.26 3.91 -14.31
N THR A 28 -2.79 5.06 -13.86
CA THR A 28 -1.43 5.25 -13.39
C THR A 28 -1.45 5.40 -11.87
N GLY A 29 -0.60 4.65 -11.20
CA GLY A 29 -0.47 4.70 -9.76
C GLY A 29 0.96 4.95 -9.32
N TRP A 30 1.19 4.85 -8.02
CA TRP A 30 2.51 5.02 -7.43
C TRP A 30 3.03 3.69 -6.90
N HIS A 31 4.26 3.38 -7.25
CA HIS A 31 5.00 2.23 -6.72
C HIS A 31 6.03 2.77 -5.74
N VAL A 32 5.87 2.46 -4.47
CA VAL A 32 6.72 2.97 -3.39
C VAL A 32 7.34 1.80 -2.65
N VAL A 33 8.67 1.78 -2.57
CA VAL A 33 9.40 0.79 -1.78
C VAL A 33 9.88 1.48 -0.51
N LEU A 34 9.58 0.88 0.63
CA LEU A 34 9.83 1.43 1.94
C LEU A 34 10.74 0.49 2.75
N GLN A 35 11.63 1.08 3.53
CA GLN A 35 12.29 0.38 4.61
C GLN A 35 11.58 0.73 5.91
N THR A 36 10.94 -0.24 6.53
CA THR A 36 10.17 -0.03 7.76
C THR A 36 10.83 -0.76 8.93
N GLU A 37 10.34 -0.49 10.12
CA GLU A 37 10.78 -1.20 11.32
C GLU A 37 10.43 -2.71 11.29
N TYR A 38 9.54 -3.12 10.39
CA TYR A 38 9.16 -4.51 10.17
C TYR A 38 9.80 -5.12 8.93
N GLY A 39 10.78 -4.44 8.32
CA GLY A 39 11.46 -4.88 7.12
C GLY A 39 11.02 -4.14 5.87
N PRO A 40 11.53 -4.58 4.71
CA PRO A 40 11.15 -3.96 3.44
C PRO A 40 9.67 -4.19 3.13
N ALA A 41 9.04 -3.17 2.57
CA ALA A 41 7.64 -3.25 2.15
C ALA A 41 7.45 -2.49 0.85
N THR A 42 6.51 -2.92 0.05
CA THR A 42 6.10 -2.21 -1.16
C THR A 42 4.66 -1.76 -0.99
N LEU A 43 4.42 -0.48 -1.26
CA LEU A 43 3.09 0.09 -1.27
C LEU A 43 2.78 0.54 -2.69
N ILE A 44 1.68 0.04 -3.23
CA ILE A 44 1.23 0.42 -4.57
C ILE A 44 -0.10 1.15 -4.43
N LEU A 45 -0.11 2.41 -4.81
CA LEU A 45 -1.32 3.24 -4.77
C LEU A 45 -1.98 3.20 -6.14
N MET A 46 -3.24 2.79 -6.17
CA MET A 46 -4.00 2.60 -7.40
C MET A 46 -5.21 3.52 -7.41
N PRO A 47 -5.38 4.35 -8.44
CA PRO A 47 -6.51 5.26 -8.50
C PRO A 47 -7.79 4.58 -8.92
N GLY A 48 -8.90 5.22 -8.61
CA GLY A 48 -10.17 4.94 -9.24
C GLY A 48 -10.85 3.67 -8.79
N ARG A 49 -11.64 3.13 -9.71
CA ARG A 49 -12.49 1.98 -9.44
C ARG A 49 -11.88 0.74 -10.06
N LEU A 50 -11.79 -0.30 -9.27
CA LEU A 50 -11.46 -1.61 -9.78
C LEU A 50 -12.78 -2.33 -10.01
N GLY A 51 -12.97 -2.85 -11.24
CA GLY A 51 -14.25 -3.37 -11.68
C GLY A 51 -14.66 -4.68 -11.02
N GLU A 52 -13.76 -5.37 -10.35
CA GLU A 52 -14.04 -6.66 -9.71
C GLU A 52 -13.51 -6.68 -8.29
N PRO A 53 -14.12 -7.50 -7.41
CA PRO A 53 -13.57 -7.69 -6.07
C PRO A 53 -12.13 -8.18 -6.15
N LEU A 54 -11.25 -7.56 -5.41
CA LEU A 54 -9.85 -7.97 -5.35
C LEU A 54 -9.69 -9.01 -4.25
N PRO A 55 -8.77 -9.98 -4.43
CA PRO A 55 -8.48 -10.91 -3.36
C PRO A 55 -7.90 -10.16 -2.15
N GLU A 56 -8.31 -10.56 -0.96
CA GLU A 56 -7.84 -9.93 0.26
C GLU A 56 -6.37 -10.20 0.51
N GLU A 57 -5.88 -11.33 0.03
CA GLU A 57 -4.50 -11.73 0.22
C GLU A 57 -4.00 -12.47 -1.01
N ILE A 58 -2.79 -12.15 -1.44
CA ILE A 58 -2.12 -12.78 -2.56
C ILE A 58 -0.76 -13.26 -2.09
N ARG A 59 -0.40 -14.49 -2.44
CA ARG A 59 0.94 -15.03 -2.19
C ARG A 59 1.63 -15.25 -3.51
N MET A 60 2.86 -14.75 -3.62
CA MET A 60 3.62 -14.87 -4.85
C MET A 60 5.12 -14.83 -4.56
N GLY A 61 5.85 -15.89 -4.92
CA GLY A 61 7.31 -15.88 -4.91
C GLY A 61 7.95 -15.53 -3.55
N GLY A 62 7.38 -16.00 -2.44
CA GLY A 62 7.91 -15.68 -1.12
C GLY A 62 7.40 -14.36 -0.54
N TYR A 63 6.53 -13.65 -1.28
CA TYR A 63 5.93 -12.40 -0.81
C TYR A 63 4.45 -12.62 -0.52
N VAL A 64 3.95 -11.82 0.40
CA VAL A 64 2.52 -11.80 0.75
C VAL A 64 2.02 -10.39 0.54
N ALA A 65 0.88 -10.26 -0.13
CA ALA A 65 0.28 -8.98 -0.43
C ALA A 65 -1.17 -8.93 0.00
N THR A 66 -1.63 -7.75 0.37
CA THR A 66 -3.05 -7.47 0.61
C THR A 66 -3.45 -6.25 -0.18
N VAL A 67 -4.72 -6.19 -0.57
CA VAL A 67 -5.29 -5.03 -1.26
C VAL A 67 -6.46 -4.52 -0.45
N ALA A 68 -6.52 -3.21 -0.28
CA ALA A 68 -7.57 -2.58 0.51
C ALA A 68 -7.98 -1.24 -0.12
N ARG A 69 -9.16 -0.77 0.25
CA ARG A 69 -9.59 0.57 -0.14
C ARG A 69 -8.90 1.60 0.72
N GLY A 70 -8.48 2.70 0.10
CA GLY A 70 -7.89 3.82 0.83
C GLY A 70 -8.15 5.11 0.09
N GLY A 71 -8.78 6.07 0.76
CA GLY A 71 -9.07 7.35 0.16
C GLY A 71 -9.95 7.23 -1.08
N GLN A 72 -9.43 7.69 -2.20
CA GLN A 72 -10.17 7.72 -3.46
C GLN A 72 -9.86 6.52 -4.36
N GLY A 73 -9.16 5.54 -3.86
CA GLY A 73 -8.74 4.41 -4.66
C GLY A 73 -8.45 3.18 -3.81
N TYR A 74 -7.46 2.44 -4.25
CA TYR A 74 -7.03 1.21 -3.59
C TYR A 74 -5.54 1.27 -3.34
N TYR A 75 -5.06 0.48 -2.39
CA TYR A 75 -3.64 0.28 -2.23
C TYR A 75 -3.34 -1.21 -2.05
N ALA A 76 -2.19 -1.63 -2.57
CA ALA A 76 -1.64 -2.95 -2.30
C ALA A 76 -0.45 -2.78 -1.37
N LEU A 77 -0.36 -3.64 -0.38
CA LEU A 77 0.76 -3.68 0.55
C LEU A 77 1.42 -5.04 0.42
N VAL A 78 2.71 -5.05 0.09
CA VAL A 78 3.48 -6.27 -0.14
C VAL A 78 4.58 -6.37 0.91
N ALA A 79 4.69 -7.52 1.54
CA ALA A 79 5.68 -7.79 2.57
C ALA A 79 6.33 -9.16 2.36
N GLU A 80 7.40 -9.44 3.10
CA GLU A 80 8.17 -10.67 2.96
C GLU A 80 7.58 -11.83 3.76
N SER A 81 6.66 -11.57 4.68
CA SER A 81 6.02 -12.60 5.50
C SER A 81 4.65 -12.14 5.97
N GLU A 82 3.84 -13.10 6.39
CA GLU A 82 2.53 -12.79 6.96
C GLU A 82 2.63 -11.98 8.23
N GLN A 83 3.63 -12.25 9.05
CA GLN A 83 3.84 -11.49 10.29
C GLN A 83 4.18 -10.04 9.99
N ALA A 84 5.08 -9.81 9.04
CA ALA A 84 5.43 -8.47 8.61
C ALA A 84 4.23 -7.75 8.01
N LEU A 85 3.45 -8.45 7.18
CA LEU A 85 2.26 -7.87 6.56
C LEU A 85 1.23 -7.44 7.60
N ALA A 86 0.98 -8.28 8.60
CA ALA A 86 0.03 -7.96 9.68
C ALA A 86 0.49 -6.73 10.47
N ALA A 87 1.79 -6.66 10.80
CA ALA A 87 2.36 -5.52 11.51
C ALA A 87 2.27 -4.24 10.70
N LEU A 88 2.57 -4.32 9.40
CA LEU A 88 2.49 -3.18 8.49
C LEU A 88 1.05 -2.69 8.30
N ARG A 89 0.10 -3.60 8.22
CA ARG A 89 -1.31 -3.23 8.14
C ARG A 89 -1.76 -2.48 9.39
N ALA A 90 -1.38 -2.96 10.55
CA ALA A 90 -1.69 -2.30 11.82
C ALA A 90 -1.03 -0.92 11.89
N MET A 91 0.22 -0.81 11.44
CA MET A 91 0.93 0.46 11.39
C MET A 91 0.23 1.46 10.47
N LEU A 92 -0.17 1.04 9.27
CA LEU A 92 -0.90 1.92 8.36
C LEU A 92 -2.23 2.36 8.94
N ALA A 93 -2.94 1.48 9.63
CA ALA A 93 -4.22 1.81 10.25
C ALA A 93 -4.09 2.92 11.29
N THR A 94 -2.94 3.02 11.96
CA THR A 94 -2.72 4.02 13.00
C THR A 94 -2.00 5.26 12.52
N ARG A 95 -1.21 5.17 11.45
CA ARG A 95 -0.33 6.26 10.99
C ARG A 95 -0.80 6.93 9.71
N VAL A 96 -1.73 6.35 9.00
CA VAL A 96 -2.30 6.93 7.78
C VAL A 96 -3.80 7.12 8.00
N ARG A 97 -4.28 8.32 7.75
CA ARG A 97 -5.70 8.62 7.76
C ARG A 97 -6.17 8.80 6.32
N TRP A 98 -7.23 8.10 5.95
CA TRP A 98 -7.82 8.19 4.64
C TRP A 98 -9.07 9.07 4.69
N ASN A 99 -9.16 10.00 3.76
CA ASN A 99 -10.35 10.81 3.57
C ASN A 99 -11.34 10.00 2.72
N THR A 100 -12.40 9.55 3.32
CA THR A 100 -13.43 8.76 2.63
C THR A 100 -14.71 9.54 2.48
#